data_9b611ba5969d9b9e16f98c4387617dfe
#
_entry.id   9b611ba5969d9b9e16f98c4387617dfe
#
_cell.length_a   1.000
_cell.length_b   1.000
_cell.length_c   1.000
_cell.angle_alpha   90.00
_cell.angle_beta   90.00
_cell.angle_gamma   90.00
#
_symmetry.space_group_name_H-M   'P 1'
#
loop_
_entity.id
_entity.type
_entity.pdbx_description
1 polymer ?
#
loop_
_entity_poly.entity_id
_entity_poly.type
_entity_poly.pdbx_seq_one_letter_code
_entity_poly.pdbx_strand_id
1 'polypeptide(L)'
;GQTDDKEAQEPVRQSVSITITVNGQPVVLSGKPDYIVVDLFQFYSFDLTTVRGNLVFLHNGSSADYSSSLNDGDVIELRWEDK
;
A
#
# COMPACT_ATOMS: atom_id res chain seq x y z
N GLY A 1 6.75 33.51 -6.37
CA GLY A 1 6.97 33.03 -6.19
C GLY A 1 6.64 32.87 -6.03
N GLN A 2 6.76 33.01 -6.20
CA GLN A 2 6.93 32.52 -5.94
C GLN A 2 6.63 32.02 -5.72
N THR A 3 6.64 32.63 -5.98
CA THR A 3 6.68 31.82 -5.72
C THR A 3 6.37 31.28 -5.46
N ASP A 4 6.41 31.60 -5.58
CA ASP A 4 6.45 30.73 -5.19
C ASP A 4 6.14 30.36 -4.90
N ASP A 5 6.08 30.65 -5.08
CA ASP A 5 6.08 29.91 -4.71
C ASP A 5 5.69 29.59 -4.42
N LYS A 6 5.44 29.73 -4.57
CA LYS A 6 5.35 29.04 -4.29
C LYS A 6 4.94 28.60 -4.00
N GLU A 7 4.76 28.71 -4.06
CA GLU A 7 4.58 27.95 -3.62
C GLU A 7 4.14 27.65 -2.90
N ALA A 8 3.43 28.79 -2.94
CA ALA A 8 3.01 28.43 -1.99
C ALA A 8 3.01 27.69 -1.57
N GLN A 9 2.80 28.07 -0.95
CA GLN A 9 2.97 26.84 -0.60
C GLN A 9 2.60 26.43 0.65
N GLU A 10 1.70 25.76 0.61
CA GLU A 10 1.54 24.91 1.72
C GLU A 10 2.82 24.19 2.00
N PRO A 11 3.12 23.88 3.25
CA PRO A 11 4.32 23.12 3.51
C PRO A 11 4.25 21.83 2.71
N VAL A 12 5.28 21.62 1.94
CA VAL A 12 5.34 20.43 1.12
C VAL A 12 5.64 19.27 2.04
N ARG A 13 4.71 18.32 2.10
CA ARG A 13 4.96 17.09 2.81
C ARG A 13 5.84 16.23 1.93
N GLN A 14 6.94 15.80 2.46
CA GLN A 14 7.87 15.01 1.69
C GLN A 14 7.28 13.64 1.44
N SER A 15 7.40 13.16 0.22
CA SER A 15 7.02 11.79 -0.05
C SER A 15 8.05 10.87 0.57
N VAL A 16 7.58 9.73 1.03
CA VAL A 16 8.45 8.71 1.60
C VAL A 16 8.29 7.45 0.77
N SER A 17 9.33 6.64 0.78
CA SER A 17 9.27 5.31 0.18
C SER A 17 9.27 4.29 1.30
N ILE A 18 8.39 3.31 1.19
CA ILE A 18 8.40 2.20 2.11
C ILE A 18 8.53 0.91 1.31
N THR A 19 9.10 -0.10 1.93
CA THR A 19 9.19 -1.42 1.34
C THR A 19 8.40 -2.38 2.20
N ILE A 20 7.44 -3.04 1.59
CA ILE A 20 6.65 -4.06 2.26
C ILE A 20 6.88 -5.39 1.57
N THR A 21 6.47 -6.46 2.21
CA THR A 21 6.55 -7.79 1.62
C THR A 21 5.15 -8.26 1.29
N VAL A 22 4.94 -8.64 0.04
CA VAL A 22 3.65 -9.18 -0.40
C VAL A 22 3.89 -10.59 -0.92
N ASN A 23 3.32 -11.57 -0.23
CA ASN A 23 3.49 -12.98 -0.58
C ASN A 23 4.97 -13.34 -0.72
N GLY A 24 5.79 -12.81 0.18
CA GLY A 24 7.23 -13.13 0.20
C GLY A 24 8.08 -12.30 -0.76
N GLN A 25 7.48 -11.35 -1.48
CA GLN A 25 8.21 -10.52 -2.45
C GLN A 25 8.23 -9.08 -1.99
N PRO A 26 9.36 -8.38 -2.15
CA PRO A 26 9.41 -6.98 -1.77
C PRO A 26 8.63 -6.12 -2.76
N VAL A 27 7.89 -5.16 -2.24
CA VAL A 27 7.15 -4.19 -3.04
C VAL A 27 7.46 -2.81 -2.47
N VAL A 28 7.91 -1.91 -3.33
CA VAL A 28 8.26 -0.54 -2.91
C VAL A 28 7.11 0.38 -3.26
N LEU A 29 6.63 1.11 -2.25
CA LEU A 29 5.62 2.14 -2.43
C LEU A 29 6.31 3.49 -2.31
N SER A 30 6.01 4.39 -3.23
CA SER A 30 6.67 5.69 -3.26
C SER A 30 5.73 6.75 -3.78
N GLY A 31 6.07 8.01 -3.53
CA GLY A 31 5.35 9.14 -4.07
C GLY A 31 4.33 9.77 -3.16
N LYS A 32 4.13 9.23 -1.96
CA LYS A 32 3.15 9.74 -1.02
C LYS A 32 3.80 9.94 0.34
N PRO A 33 3.26 10.85 1.16
CA PRO A 33 3.81 11.04 2.50
C PRO A 33 3.43 9.92 3.47
N ASP A 34 2.36 9.20 3.18
CA ASP A 34 1.94 8.07 4.00
C ASP A 34 1.11 7.13 3.13
N TYR A 35 0.86 5.95 3.66
CA TYR A 35 0.16 4.91 2.89
C TYR A 35 -0.84 4.20 3.78
N ILE A 36 -1.95 3.80 3.17
CA ILE A 36 -2.90 2.88 3.80
C ILE A 36 -2.96 1.61 2.95
N VAL A 37 -3.57 0.57 3.50
CA VAL A 37 -3.54 -0.75 2.87
C VAL A 37 -4.07 -0.71 1.43
N VAL A 38 -5.13 0.05 1.17
CA VAL A 38 -5.70 0.09 -0.19
C VAL A 38 -4.72 0.69 -1.20
N ASP A 39 -3.76 1.50 -0.76
CA ASP A 39 -2.75 2.06 -1.66
C ASP A 39 -1.86 0.99 -2.27
N LEU A 40 -1.80 -0.18 -1.64
CA LEU A 40 -1.01 -1.29 -2.17
C LEU A 40 -1.39 -1.60 -3.63
N PHE A 41 -2.67 -1.49 -3.96
CA PHE A 41 -3.13 -1.90 -5.29
C PHE A 41 -2.67 -0.96 -6.41
N GLN A 42 -2.09 0.18 -6.07
CA GLN A 42 -1.45 1.05 -7.05
C GLN A 42 -0.05 0.55 -7.42
N PHE A 43 0.52 -0.31 -6.61
CA PHE A 43 1.91 -0.77 -6.77
C PHE A 43 2.02 -2.26 -6.97
N TYR A 44 0.93 -3.00 -6.74
CA TYR A 44 0.93 -4.45 -6.81
C TYR A 44 -0.37 -4.89 -7.49
N SER A 45 -0.23 -5.55 -8.62
CA SER A 45 -1.39 -6.03 -9.38
C SER A 45 -1.95 -7.30 -8.77
N PHE A 46 -3.24 -7.29 -8.52
CA PHE A 46 -3.92 -8.48 -8.04
C PHE A 46 -5.36 -8.42 -8.52
N ASP A 47 -5.80 -9.48 -9.18
CA ASP A 47 -7.15 -9.51 -9.75
C ASP A 47 -8.15 -9.91 -8.69
N LEU A 48 -8.94 -8.94 -8.24
CA LEU A 48 -10.00 -9.17 -7.28
C LEU A 48 -11.35 -9.41 -7.96
N THR A 49 -11.40 -9.30 -9.29
CA THR A 49 -12.67 -9.40 -10.00
C THR A 49 -13.03 -10.83 -10.38
N THR A 50 -12.04 -11.71 -10.44
CA THR A 50 -12.28 -13.12 -10.74
C THR A 50 -12.15 -13.92 -9.46
N VAL A 51 -13.29 -14.38 -8.93
CA VAL A 51 -13.31 -15.12 -7.67
C VAL A 51 -12.77 -16.51 -7.90
N ARG A 52 -11.74 -16.89 -7.13
CA ARG A 52 -11.09 -18.19 -7.28
C ARG A 52 -11.09 -18.98 -5.99
N GLY A 53 -12.06 -18.71 -5.12
CA GLY A 53 -12.15 -19.37 -3.83
C GLY A 53 -12.35 -18.34 -2.74
N ASN A 54 -11.70 -18.52 -1.61
CA ASN A 54 -11.75 -17.59 -0.51
C ASN A 54 -10.56 -16.65 -0.60
N LEU A 55 -10.80 -15.35 -0.45
CA LEU A 55 -9.72 -14.39 -0.47
C LEU A 55 -9.03 -14.40 0.90
N VAL A 56 -7.71 -14.58 0.86
CA VAL A 56 -6.87 -14.44 2.05
C VAL A 56 -6.14 -13.13 1.90
N PHE A 57 -6.42 -12.19 2.79
CA PHE A 57 -5.81 -10.87 2.77
C PHE A 57 -5.42 -10.53 4.19
N LEU A 58 -4.14 -10.68 4.51
CA LEU A 58 -3.62 -10.48 5.85
C LEU A 58 -2.61 -9.36 5.86
N HIS A 59 -2.64 -8.57 6.93
CA HIS A 59 -1.69 -7.49 7.18
C HIS A 59 -1.02 -7.80 8.50
N ASN A 60 0.25 -8.14 8.44
CA ASN A 60 1.04 -8.56 9.60
C ASN A 60 0.35 -9.69 10.38
N GLY A 61 -0.24 -10.63 9.63
CA GLY A 61 -0.83 -11.82 10.21
C GLY A 61 -2.28 -11.70 10.63
N SER A 62 -2.88 -10.53 10.51
CA SER A 62 -4.29 -10.31 10.87
C SER A 62 -5.07 -9.91 9.63
N SER A 63 -6.38 -10.10 9.68
CA SER A 63 -7.24 -9.66 8.57
C SER A 63 -6.94 -8.23 8.19
N ALA A 64 -6.72 -7.98 6.92
CA ALA A 64 -6.36 -6.66 6.45
C ALA A 64 -7.59 -5.74 6.48
N ASP A 65 -7.33 -4.50 6.87
CA ASP A 65 -8.31 -3.42 6.83
C ASP A 65 -7.81 -2.41 5.80
N TYR A 66 -8.60 -2.15 4.78
CA TYR A 66 -8.18 -1.29 3.67
C TYR A 66 -7.79 0.10 4.11
N SER A 67 -8.31 0.58 5.22
CA SER A 67 -8.02 1.93 5.71
C SER A 67 -6.92 1.98 6.76
N SER A 68 -6.35 0.84 7.14
CA SER A 68 -5.27 0.81 8.12
C SER A 68 -3.98 1.36 7.53
N SER A 69 -3.17 1.98 8.38
CA SER A 69 -1.87 2.50 7.97
C SER A 69 -0.94 1.38 7.55
N LEU A 70 -0.19 1.65 6.48
CA LEU A 70 0.78 0.71 5.95
C LEU A 70 2.16 1.30 6.20
N ASN A 71 3.03 0.54 6.81
CA ASN A 71 4.33 1.03 7.25
C ASN A 71 5.46 0.21 6.64
N ASP A 72 6.64 0.83 6.59
CA ASP A 72 7.83 0.15 6.10
C ASP A 72 8.05 -1.13 6.90
N GLY A 73 8.31 -2.22 6.18
CA GLY A 73 8.54 -3.51 6.80
C GLY A 73 7.30 -4.35 7.02
N ASP A 74 6.12 -3.82 6.72
CA ASP A 74 4.89 -4.59 6.88
C ASP A 74 4.87 -5.80 5.96
N VAL A 75 4.14 -6.82 6.39
CA VAL A 75 4.03 -8.07 5.66
C VAL A 75 2.57 -8.27 5.25
N ILE A 76 2.37 -8.48 3.98
CA ILE A 76 1.04 -8.68 3.40
C ILE A 76 0.97 -10.08 2.80
N GLU A 77 -0.14 -10.74 3.04
CA GLU A 77 -0.46 -11.99 2.35
C GLU A 77 -1.75 -11.74 1.58
N LEU A 78 -1.72 -11.99 0.27
CA LEU A 78 -2.85 -11.67 -0.59
C LEU A 78 -2.96 -12.75 -1.65
N ARG A 79 -3.93 -13.65 -1.51
CA ARG A 79 -4.06 -14.78 -2.41
C ARG A 79 -5.47 -15.35 -2.34
N TRP A 80 -5.76 -16.19 -3.31
CA TRP A 80 -6.99 -16.97 -3.30
C TRP A 80 -6.68 -18.34 -2.69
N GLU A 81 -7.59 -18.78 -1.82
CA GLU A 81 -7.47 -20.11 -1.22
C GLU A 81 -8.62 -20.95 -1.73
N ASP A 82 -8.30 -22.15 -2.20
CA ASP A 82 -9.32 -23.07 -2.72
C ASP A 82 -10.29 -23.43 -1.62
N LYS A 83 -11.53 -23.58 -2.01
CA LYS A 83 -12.57 -23.99 -1.07
C LYS A 83 -12.42 -25.46 -0.69
#